data_572da59b018494f570f653697260e9c9
#
_entry.id   572da59b018494f570f653697260e9c9
#
_cell.length_a   1.000
_cell.length_b   1.000
_cell.length_c   1.000
_cell.angle_alpha   90.00
_cell.angle_beta   90.00
_cell.angle_gamma   90.00
#
_symmetry.space_group_name_H-M   'P 1'
#
loop_
_entity.id
_entity.type
_entity.pdbx_description
1 polymer ?
#
loop_
_entity_poly.entity_id
_entity_poly.type
_entity_poly.pdbx_seq_one_letter_code
_entity_poly.pdbx_strand_id
1 'polypeptide(L)'
;MKIGKYDISKKNLVIIGVVFLIIIGGTILLTKGGSKGKGVFYNPDKNIKIVKSEASQIEFEDFSNGDITLKKPKGWKVITAGSKDQYAIRVYDPKNSMYQVFLNLKTSGYTKSADSKKYWQDTMPSSPMAQLPYIEEKTTEGFFKMYTEMCEPETTDTVVLPMIKNFQISENLGKSVFGGDILRATFKDVNGKEGEGIFTAYVFDPGPYYIYEHVYYGKQIDMYYLNVYDTIMITTPKDKFIDWEETLTTIFSSLTFTDSFINEFNKVQTEGMKNFNKIREIGNEISDGIMDSWNKRNASFDIMSQKQSDAILGYERVYDTETNEIYKAYNGFTDDYDGERYKSITDDMYSKKTSGYIEK
;
A
#
# COMPACT_ATOMS: atom_id res chain seq x y z
N MET A 1 -26.97 -8.00 15.27
CA MET A 1 -26.26 -9.31 15.15
C MET A 1 -25.11 -9.26 16.12
N LYS A 2 -25.06 -10.12 17.13
CA LYS A 2 -23.98 -10.16 18.14
C LYS A 2 -22.87 -11.06 17.66
N ILE A 3 -21.68 -10.52 17.47
CA ILE A 3 -20.47 -11.31 17.24
C ILE A 3 -19.48 -10.89 18.33
N GLY A 4 -19.31 -11.75 19.31
CA GLY A 4 -18.46 -11.49 20.48
C GLY A 4 -19.03 -10.40 21.42
N LYS A 5 -18.19 -9.67 22.13
CA LYS A 5 -18.56 -8.67 23.13
C LYS A 5 -18.99 -7.29 22.57
N TYR A 6 -19.08 -7.12 21.27
CA TYR A 6 -19.40 -5.83 20.64
C TYR A 6 -20.71 -5.89 19.85
N ASP A 7 -21.60 -4.99 20.20
CA ASP A 7 -22.90 -4.80 19.53
C ASP A 7 -22.71 -3.73 18.43
N ILE A 8 -22.62 -4.17 17.18
CA ILE A 8 -22.51 -3.25 16.04
C ILE A 8 -23.91 -2.73 15.74
N SER A 9 -24.16 -1.49 16.10
CA SER A 9 -25.44 -0.86 15.86
C SER A 9 -25.69 -0.68 14.35
N LYS A 10 -26.94 -0.93 13.91
CA LYS A 10 -27.38 -0.71 12.54
C LYS A 10 -27.12 0.71 11.99
N LYS A 11 -26.80 1.67 12.84
CA LYS A 11 -26.47 3.05 12.45
C LYS A 11 -25.12 3.17 11.73
N ASN A 12 -24.13 2.35 12.09
CA ASN A 12 -22.81 2.43 11.46
C ASN A 12 -22.78 1.78 10.07
N LEU A 13 -23.67 0.81 9.81
CA LEU A 13 -23.83 0.24 8.47
C LEU A 13 -24.52 1.18 7.48
N VAL A 14 -25.37 2.10 7.98
CA VAL A 14 -26.07 3.10 7.16
C VAL A 14 -25.14 4.27 6.78
N ILE A 15 -24.18 4.62 7.64
CA ILE A 15 -23.25 5.73 7.38
C ILE A 15 -22.28 5.37 6.25
N ILE A 16 -21.84 4.12 6.15
CA ILE A 16 -20.97 3.65 5.06
C ILE A 16 -21.72 3.59 3.73
N GLY A 17 -23.03 3.31 3.74
CA GLY A 17 -23.89 3.30 2.55
C GLY A 17 -24.27 4.69 2.02
N VAL A 18 -24.32 5.70 2.90
CA VAL A 18 -24.75 7.07 2.53
C VAL A 18 -23.61 7.89 1.92
N VAL A 19 -22.38 7.64 2.31
CA VAL A 19 -21.21 8.32 1.70
C VAL A 19 -20.97 7.84 0.27
N PHE A 20 -21.35 6.60 -0.08
CA PHE A 20 -21.24 6.06 -1.44
C PHE A 20 -22.34 6.54 -2.41
N LEU A 21 -23.48 7.05 -1.90
CA LEU A 21 -24.61 7.46 -2.74
C LEU A 21 -24.66 8.95 -3.09
N ILE A 22 -23.81 9.78 -2.48
CA ILE A 22 -23.74 11.22 -2.78
C ILE A 22 -22.87 11.51 -4.02
N ILE A 23 -22.07 10.55 -4.49
CA ILE A 23 -21.17 10.72 -5.65
C ILE A 23 -21.84 10.44 -7.01
N ILE A 24 -23.07 9.88 -7.05
CA ILE A 24 -23.74 9.46 -8.31
C ILE A 24 -24.99 10.27 -8.67
N GLY A 25 -25.33 11.35 -7.98
CA GLY A 25 -26.60 12.05 -8.14
C GLY A 25 -26.53 13.52 -8.54
N GLY A 26 -25.67 13.90 -9.49
CA GLY A 26 -25.69 15.23 -10.10
C GLY A 26 -26.53 15.25 -11.38
N THR A 27 -27.83 15.42 -11.27
CA THR A 27 -28.75 15.53 -12.41
C THR A 27 -28.60 16.85 -13.15
N ILE A 28 -28.47 16.75 -14.45
CA ILE A 28 -28.57 17.82 -15.44
C ILE A 28 -29.94 18.51 -15.32
N LEU A 29 -29.94 19.80 -14.99
CA LEU A 29 -31.10 20.68 -15.20
C LEU A 29 -30.77 21.65 -16.32
N LEU A 30 -31.26 21.31 -17.53
CA LEU A 30 -31.32 22.23 -18.65
C LEU A 30 -32.47 23.23 -18.41
N THR A 31 -32.15 24.48 -18.12
CA THR A 31 -33.10 25.58 -18.27
C THR A 31 -32.81 26.32 -19.57
N LYS A 32 -33.74 26.18 -20.51
CA LYS A 32 -33.87 27.03 -21.70
C LYS A 32 -34.29 28.44 -21.25
N GLY A 33 -33.49 29.42 -21.55
CA GLY A 33 -33.89 30.83 -21.52
C GLY A 33 -33.19 31.55 -22.66
N GLY A 34 -33.90 31.89 -23.70
CA GLY A 34 -33.35 32.55 -24.86
C GLY A 34 -33.21 34.07 -24.68
N SER A 35 -32.11 34.62 -25.16
CA SER A 35 -32.04 36.00 -25.61
C SER A 35 -31.02 36.10 -26.75
N LYS A 36 -31.43 36.74 -27.88
CA LYS A 36 -30.64 36.97 -29.07
C LYS A 36 -29.70 38.14 -28.83
N GLY A 37 -28.40 37.87 -28.78
CA GLY A 37 -27.34 38.84 -28.88
C GLY A 37 -26.16 38.18 -29.57
N LYS A 38 -25.83 38.57 -30.83
CA LYS A 38 -24.62 38.11 -31.51
C LYS A 38 -23.40 38.85 -30.92
N GLY A 39 -22.93 38.42 -29.75
CA GLY A 39 -21.58 38.69 -29.30
C GLY A 39 -20.77 37.42 -29.55
N VAL A 40 -19.55 37.57 -30.02
CA VAL A 40 -18.56 36.46 -30.01
C VAL A 40 -18.39 36.13 -28.54
N PHE A 41 -19.02 35.03 -28.07
CA PHE A 41 -18.83 34.60 -26.70
C PHE A 41 -17.41 34.06 -26.60
N TYR A 42 -16.56 34.81 -25.91
CA TYR A 42 -15.28 34.35 -25.44
C TYR A 42 -15.56 33.24 -24.40
N ASN A 43 -15.06 32.03 -24.69
CA ASN A 43 -15.10 30.92 -23.74
C ASN A 43 -13.67 30.69 -23.27
N PRO A 44 -13.32 31.10 -22.04
CA PRO A 44 -11.97 30.96 -21.51
C PRO A 44 -11.53 29.48 -21.39
N ASP A 45 -12.50 28.55 -21.30
CA ASP A 45 -12.21 27.12 -21.16
C ASP A 45 -11.88 26.42 -22.48
N LYS A 46 -12.16 27.08 -23.61
CA LYS A 46 -12.07 26.45 -24.96
C LYS A 46 -10.67 26.02 -25.35
N ASN A 47 -9.65 26.66 -24.80
CA ASN A 47 -8.26 26.39 -25.09
C ASN A 47 -7.55 25.60 -23.97
N ILE A 48 -8.26 25.25 -22.89
CA ILE A 48 -7.67 24.49 -21.79
C ILE A 48 -7.66 23.02 -22.15
N LYS A 49 -6.45 22.45 -22.18
CA LYS A 49 -6.23 21.04 -22.46
C LYS A 49 -5.76 20.35 -21.19
N ILE A 50 -6.57 19.41 -20.70
CA ILE A 50 -6.28 18.60 -19.52
C ILE A 50 -5.65 17.30 -19.97
N VAL A 51 -4.54 16.93 -19.32
CA VAL A 51 -3.92 15.63 -19.42
C VAL A 51 -4.13 14.89 -18.08
N LYS A 52 -4.92 13.83 -18.10
CA LYS A 52 -5.19 13.02 -16.93
C LYS A 52 -3.95 12.23 -16.51
N SER A 53 -3.76 12.05 -15.19
CA SER A 53 -2.72 11.15 -14.69
C SER A 53 -3.00 9.70 -15.13
N GLU A 54 -1.95 8.91 -15.28
CA GLU A 54 -2.08 7.50 -15.67
C GLU A 54 -2.93 6.70 -14.68
N ALA A 55 -2.76 6.95 -13.38
CA ALA A 55 -3.51 6.31 -12.32
C ALA A 55 -5.01 6.65 -12.31
N SER A 56 -5.40 7.83 -12.81
CA SER A 56 -6.82 8.23 -12.89
C SER A 56 -7.58 7.56 -14.04
N GLN A 57 -6.88 6.95 -15.00
CA GLN A 57 -7.44 6.29 -16.18
C GLN A 57 -7.51 4.76 -16.07
N ILE A 58 -7.17 4.22 -14.91
CA ILE A 58 -7.10 2.77 -14.72
C ILE A 58 -8.50 2.17 -14.58
N GLU A 59 -8.77 1.20 -15.45
CA GLU A 59 -9.93 0.31 -15.35
C GLU A 59 -9.57 -0.90 -14.47
N PHE A 60 -10.50 -1.27 -13.59
CA PHE A 60 -10.38 -2.48 -12.77
C PHE A 60 -11.12 -3.65 -13.41
N GLU A 61 -10.62 -4.85 -13.14
CA GLU A 61 -11.26 -6.12 -13.43
C GLU A 61 -11.27 -7.02 -12.19
N ASP A 62 -12.27 -7.88 -12.07
CA ASP A 62 -12.34 -8.87 -11.00
C ASP A 62 -11.40 -10.04 -11.31
N PHE A 63 -10.73 -10.55 -10.29
CA PHE A 63 -9.86 -11.73 -10.36
C PHE A 63 -10.27 -12.77 -9.33
N SER A 64 -10.21 -14.04 -9.71
CA SER A 64 -10.37 -15.20 -8.82
C SER A 64 -9.50 -16.37 -9.29
N ASN A 65 -8.88 -17.08 -8.37
CA ASN A 65 -8.12 -18.33 -8.66
C ASN A 65 -8.60 -19.52 -7.81
N GLY A 66 -9.77 -19.41 -7.16
CA GLY A 66 -10.29 -20.46 -6.27
C GLY A 66 -9.91 -20.26 -4.80
N ASP A 67 -8.77 -19.67 -4.49
CA ASP A 67 -8.30 -19.38 -3.13
C ASP A 67 -8.68 -17.97 -2.69
N ILE A 68 -8.58 -17.02 -3.61
CA ILE A 68 -8.82 -15.59 -3.36
C ILE A 68 -9.67 -14.96 -4.46
N THR A 69 -10.32 -13.86 -4.10
CA THR A 69 -10.90 -12.91 -5.04
C THR A 69 -10.38 -11.51 -4.74
N LEU A 70 -10.21 -10.68 -5.76
CA LEU A 70 -9.82 -9.27 -5.61
C LEU A 70 -10.17 -8.47 -6.87
N LYS A 71 -10.12 -7.14 -6.76
CA LYS A 71 -10.12 -6.22 -7.90
C LYS A 71 -8.70 -5.80 -8.23
N LYS A 72 -8.34 -5.85 -9.49
CA LYS A 72 -7.01 -5.41 -9.95
C LYS A 72 -7.13 -4.54 -11.21
N PRO A 73 -6.15 -3.67 -11.47
CA PRO A 73 -6.07 -2.99 -12.76
C PRO A 73 -6.03 -3.99 -13.91
N LYS A 74 -6.73 -3.64 -14.99
CA LYS A 74 -6.80 -4.47 -16.19
C LYS A 74 -5.40 -4.70 -16.76
N GLY A 75 -5.09 -5.97 -17.00
CA GLY A 75 -3.78 -6.38 -17.49
C GLY A 75 -2.69 -6.57 -16.42
N TRP A 76 -2.95 -6.23 -15.15
CA TRP A 76 -2.00 -6.56 -14.09
C TRP A 76 -1.99 -8.05 -13.80
N LYS A 77 -0.82 -8.54 -13.37
CA LYS A 77 -0.62 -9.96 -13.03
C LYS A 77 -0.90 -10.20 -11.56
N VAL A 78 -1.45 -11.39 -11.28
CA VAL A 78 -1.56 -11.95 -9.94
C VAL A 78 -0.77 -13.25 -9.93
N ILE A 79 0.17 -13.37 -9.01
CA ILE A 79 0.87 -14.62 -8.72
C ILE A 79 0.68 -14.99 -7.26
N THR A 80 0.54 -16.28 -7.03
CA THR A 80 0.39 -16.85 -5.69
C THR A 80 1.35 -18.02 -5.52
N ALA A 81 1.82 -18.22 -4.31
CA ALA A 81 2.68 -19.35 -3.97
C ALA A 81 2.42 -19.80 -2.54
N GLY A 82 2.87 -21.01 -2.22
CA GLY A 82 2.65 -21.62 -0.93
C GLY A 82 1.25 -22.21 -0.77
N SER A 83 0.91 -22.58 0.44
CA SER A 83 -0.38 -23.15 0.78
C SER A 83 -0.72 -22.86 2.23
N LYS A 84 -2.01 -22.79 2.52
CA LYS A 84 -2.52 -22.64 3.88
C LYS A 84 -1.95 -21.39 4.56
N ASP A 85 -1.32 -21.56 5.74
CA ASP A 85 -0.77 -20.46 6.53
C ASP A 85 0.50 -19.82 5.94
N GLN A 86 1.12 -20.46 4.94
CA GLN A 86 2.31 -19.94 4.23
C GLN A 86 1.96 -19.47 2.81
N TYR A 87 0.78 -18.91 2.64
CA TYR A 87 0.30 -18.45 1.34
C TYR A 87 0.76 -17.02 1.07
N ALA A 88 1.33 -16.81 -0.08
CA ALA A 88 1.78 -15.49 -0.55
C ALA A 88 1.05 -15.08 -1.83
N ILE A 89 0.74 -13.80 -1.93
CA ILE A 89 0.01 -13.17 -3.04
C ILE A 89 0.79 -11.95 -3.47
N ARG A 90 1.03 -11.81 -4.77
CA ARG A 90 1.61 -10.60 -5.37
C ARG A 90 0.74 -10.16 -6.55
N VAL A 91 0.30 -8.91 -6.52
CA VAL A 91 -0.42 -8.23 -7.61
C VAL A 91 0.46 -7.10 -8.11
N TYR A 92 0.80 -7.07 -9.39
CA TYR A 92 1.76 -6.08 -9.90
C TYR A 92 1.52 -5.72 -11.36
N ASP A 93 2.01 -4.53 -11.76
CA ASP A 93 2.07 -4.11 -13.15
C ASP A 93 3.20 -4.85 -13.89
N PRO A 94 2.92 -5.67 -14.93
CA PRO A 94 3.95 -6.35 -15.68
C PRO A 94 4.88 -5.42 -16.46
N LYS A 95 4.51 -4.15 -16.66
CA LYS A 95 5.37 -3.14 -17.31
C LYS A 95 6.36 -2.52 -16.32
N ASN A 96 6.01 -2.46 -15.04
CA ASN A 96 6.86 -1.94 -13.98
C ASN A 96 6.47 -2.57 -12.64
N SER A 97 7.17 -3.61 -12.26
CA SER A 97 6.88 -4.43 -11.07
C SER A 97 7.01 -3.70 -9.72
N MET A 98 7.49 -2.46 -9.71
CA MET A 98 7.44 -1.62 -8.52
C MET A 98 6.03 -1.14 -8.15
N TYR A 99 5.11 -1.08 -9.13
CA TYR A 99 3.69 -0.89 -8.82
C TYR A 99 3.10 -2.23 -8.40
N GLN A 100 3.00 -2.46 -7.10
CA GLN A 100 2.58 -3.75 -6.59
C GLN A 100 1.94 -3.70 -5.22
N VAL A 101 1.15 -4.73 -4.95
CA VAL A 101 0.64 -5.13 -3.64
C VAL A 101 1.11 -6.55 -3.37
N PHE A 102 1.76 -6.77 -2.25
CA PHE A 102 2.22 -8.07 -1.80
C PHE A 102 1.69 -8.36 -0.40
N LEU A 103 1.24 -9.59 -0.19
CA LEU A 103 0.86 -10.15 1.10
C LEU A 103 1.48 -11.54 1.24
N ASN A 104 2.11 -11.80 2.38
CA ASN A 104 2.48 -13.16 2.80
C ASN A 104 1.96 -13.41 4.21
N LEU A 105 1.15 -14.44 4.36
CA LEU A 105 0.47 -14.75 5.62
C LEU A 105 1.45 -15.15 6.72
N LYS A 106 2.48 -15.96 6.38
CA LYS A 106 3.46 -16.42 7.36
C LYS A 106 4.72 -16.94 6.69
N THR A 107 5.85 -16.61 7.25
CA THR A 107 7.12 -17.30 7.02
C THR A 107 7.69 -17.75 8.36
N SER A 108 8.19 -18.97 8.42
CA SER A 108 8.75 -19.59 9.65
C SER A 108 10.20 -20.00 9.43
N GLY A 109 10.97 -20.08 10.51
CA GLY A 109 12.32 -20.62 10.46
C GLY A 109 13.43 -19.58 10.50
N TYR A 110 13.12 -18.31 10.74
CA TYR A 110 14.16 -17.30 10.97
C TYR A 110 14.84 -17.54 12.31
N THR A 111 16.14 -17.69 12.31
CA THR A 111 16.90 -17.82 13.57
C THR A 111 17.03 -16.46 14.26
N LYS A 112 17.26 -16.48 15.57
CA LYS A 112 17.28 -15.28 16.44
C LYS A 112 18.65 -14.64 16.55
N SER A 113 19.69 -15.31 16.07
CA SER A 113 21.07 -14.83 16.13
C SER A 113 21.95 -15.49 15.08
N ALA A 114 23.09 -14.87 14.81
CA ALA A 114 24.10 -15.43 13.93
C ALA A 114 24.66 -16.78 14.46
N ASP A 115 24.77 -16.93 15.78
CA ASP A 115 25.23 -18.19 16.40
C ASP A 115 24.23 -19.32 16.18
N SER A 116 22.95 -19.04 16.38
CA SER A 116 21.87 -20.02 16.15
C SER A 116 21.84 -20.43 14.67
N LYS A 117 21.95 -19.47 13.75
CA LYS A 117 22.04 -19.75 12.32
C LYS A 117 23.24 -20.63 11.98
N LYS A 118 24.43 -20.26 12.49
CA LYS A 118 25.65 -21.03 12.26
C LYS A 118 25.50 -22.47 12.78
N TYR A 119 24.92 -22.67 13.95
CA TYR A 119 24.66 -24.01 14.47
C TYR A 119 23.79 -24.84 13.50
N TRP A 120 22.69 -24.27 12.99
CA TRP A 120 21.85 -24.97 12.02
C TRP A 120 22.57 -25.28 10.72
N GLN A 121 23.40 -24.36 10.23
CA GLN A 121 24.23 -24.59 9.04
C GLN A 121 25.23 -25.73 9.21
N ASP A 122 25.83 -25.82 10.40
CA ASP A 122 26.84 -26.86 10.71
C ASP A 122 26.19 -28.24 10.97
N THR A 123 24.98 -28.28 11.55
CA THR A 123 24.33 -29.53 12.00
C THR A 123 23.22 -30.02 11.08
N MET A 124 22.46 -29.11 10.47
CA MET A 124 21.30 -29.41 9.61
C MET A 124 21.22 -28.42 8.44
N PRO A 125 22.14 -28.45 7.47
CA PRO A 125 22.23 -27.43 6.42
C PRO A 125 20.99 -27.36 5.50
N SER A 126 20.19 -28.41 5.40
CA SER A 126 18.94 -28.41 4.64
C SER A 126 17.73 -27.82 5.39
N SER A 127 17.88 -27.49 6.67
CA SER A 127 16.82 -26.91 7.48
C SER A 127 16.47 -25.48 7.01
N PRO A 128 15.19 -25.05 7.05
CA PRO A 128 14.83 -23.65 6.83
C PRO A 128 15.61 -22.69 7.72
N MET A 129 15.91 -23.07 8.98
CA MET A 129 16.70 -22.28 9.91
C MET A 129 18.15 -22.07 9.45
N ALA A 130 18.70 -23.00 8.68
CA ALA A 130 20.02 -22.87 8.08
C ALA A 130 19.98 -22.00 6.81
N GLN A 131 18.88 -22.02 6.06
CA GLN A 131 18.74 -21.34 4.77
C GLN A 131 18.34 -19.86 4.94
N LEU A 132 17.32 -19.59 5.77
CA LEU A 132 16.83 -18.22 6.00
C LEU A 132 17.86 -17.38 6.78
N PRO A 133 17.94 -16.07 6.54
CA PRO A 133 18.74 -15.18 7.37
C PRO A 133 18.22 -15.16 8.82
N TYR A 134 19.04 -14.67 9.74
CA TYR A 134 18.59 -14.40 11.11
C TYR A 134 17.99 -13.00 11.23
N ILE A 135 17.08 -12.83 12.19
CA ILE A 135 16.49 -11.52 12.51
C ILE A 135 17.08 -11.09 13.85
N GLU A 136 17.99 -10.12 13.83
CA GLU A 136 18.64 -9.62 15.03
C GLU A 136 17.68 -8.76 15.85
N GLU A 137 17.03 -7.79 15.22
CA GLU A 137 16.00 -6.95 15.84
C GLU A 137 14.61 -7.50 15.53
N LYS A 138 13.89 -7.97 16.58
CA LYS A 138 12.56 -8.57 16.45
C LYS A 138 11.46 -7.52 16.24
N THR A 139 11.67 -6.67 15.25
CA THR A 139 10.79 -5.57 14.88
C THR A 139 10.47 -5.62 13.39
N THR A 140 9.45 -4.90 12.97
CA THR A 140 9.13 -4.72 11.55
C THR A 140 10.33 -4.14 10.79
N GLU A 141 11.01 -3.14 11.37
CA GLU A 141 12.21 -2.54 10.79
C GLU A 141 13.33 -3.56 10.62
N GLY A 142 13.66 -4.30 11.71
CA GLY A 142 14.70 -5.33 11.67
C GLY A 142 14.41 -6.41 10.64
N PHE A 143 13.15 -6.81 10.51
CA PHE A 143 12.74 -7.75 9.47
C PHE A 143 13.00 -7.19 8.05
N PHE A 144 12.57 -5.97 7.74
CA PHE A 144 12.76 -5.43 6.39
C PHE A 144 14.20 -5.08 6.06
N LYS A 145 15.02 -4.71 7.04
CA LYS A 145 16.47 -4.57 6.85
C LYS A 145 17.11 -5.90 6.46
N MET A 146 16.76 -6.98 7.17
CA MET A 146 17.20 -8.33 6.86
C MET A 146 16.61 -8.86 5.55
N TYR A 147 15.34 -8.49 5.23
CA TYR A 147 14.65 -8.96 4.02
C TYR A 147 15.45 -8.68 2.75
N THR A 148 16.22 -7.59 2.72
CA THR A 148 17.09 -7.26 1.59
C THR A 148 18.15 -8.33 1.30
N GLU A 149 18.54 -9.13 2.30
CA GLU A 149 19.48 -10.24 2.15
C GLU A 149 18.84 -11.46 1.48
N MET A 150 17.51 -11.59 1.55
CA MET A 150 16.78 -12.68 0.91
C MET A 150 16.51 -12.42 -0.58
N CYS A 151 16.70 -11.17 -1.01
CA CYS A 151 16.33 -10.76 -2.35
C CYS A 151 17.36 -11.21 -3.37
N GLU A 152 16.97 -12.15 -4.23
CA GLU A 152 17.74 -12.52 -5.41
C GLU A 152 17.21 -11.80 -6.66
N PRO A 153 18.00 -11.67 -7.72
CA PRO A 153 17.54 -11.05 -8.96
C PRO A 153 16.28 -11.72 -9.49
N GLU A 154 15.27 -10.92 -9.80
CA GLU A 154 14.02 -11.38 -10.38
C GLU A 154 14.29 -11.86 -11.80
N THR A 155 14.30 -13.17 -11.99
CA THR A 155 14.66 -13.79 -13.28
C THR A 155 13.44 -14.22 -14.10
N THR A 156 12.26 -14.29 -13.48
CA THR A 156 11.03 -14.76 -14.13
C THR A 156 9.79 -14.04 -13.61
N ASP A 157 8.73 -14.02 -14.42
CA ASP A 157 7.39 -13.54 -14.06
C ASP A 157 6.68 -14.37 -12.96
N THR A 158 7.34 -15.38 -12.42
CA THR A 158 6.78 -16.30 -11.42
C THR A 158 7.32 -16.06 -10.01
N VAL A 159 8.19 -15.08 -9.82
CA VAL A 159 8.72 -14.73 -8.51
C VAL A 159 7.66 -14.01 -7.69
N VAL A 160 7.24 -14.62 -6.58
CA VAL A 160 6.22 -14.04 -5.69
C VAL A 160 6.83 -13.00 -4.75
N LEU A 161 8.04 -13.27 -4.21
CA LEU A 161 8.69 -12.34 -3.27
C LEU A 161 9.14 -11.06 -3.99
N PRO A 162 8.67 -9.87 -3.57
CA PRO A 162 9.14 -8.61 -4.13
C PRO A 162 10.62 -8.41 -3.83
N MET A 163 11.34 -7.92 -4.82
CA MET A 163 12.77 -7.64 -4.70
C MET A 163 13.00 -6.22 -4.22
N ILE A 164 13.47 -6.06 -2.99
CA ILE A 164 13.80 -4.75 -2.41
C ILE A 164 15.22 -4.77 -1.85
N LYS A 165 15.94 -3.66 -2.05
CA LYS A 165 17.29 -3.42 -1.51
C LYS A 165 17.34 -2.02 -0.89
N ASN A 166 18.33 -1.78 -0.05
CA ASN A 166 18.56 -0.46 0.57
C ASN A 166 17.31 0.12 1.23
N PHE A 167 16.63 -0.70 2.04
CA PHE A 167 15.43 -0.29 2.77
C PHE A 167 15.76 0.83 3.77
N GLN A 168 15.05 1.95 3.66
CA GLN A 168 15.23 3.13 4.52
C GLN A 168 13.87 3.67 4.95
N ILE A 169 13.63 3.69 6.25
CA ILE A 169 12.39 4.23 6.82
C ILE A 169 12.39 5.74 6.69
N SER A 170 11.30 6.27 6.14
CA SER A 170 11.03 7.71 6.12
C SER A 170 10.06 8.13 7.23
N GLU A 171 9.14 7.22 7.64
CA GLU A 171 8.12 7.52 8.64
C GLU A 171 7.58 6.24 9.28
N ASN A 172 7.28 6.30 10.59
CA ASN A 172 6.49 5.28 11.28
C ASN A 172 5.06 5.80 11.44
N LEU A 173 4.12 5.15 10.78
CA LEU A 173 2.71 5.55 10.72
C LEU A 173 1.89 5.02 11.90
N GLY A 174 2.48 4.19 12.76
CA GLY A 174 1.82 3.60 13.92
C GLY A 174 1.95 2.08 13.97
N LYS A 175 1.11 1.47 14.79
CA LYS A 175 1.06 0.00 14.95
C LYS A 175 -0.10 -0.58 14.15
N SER A 176 0.15 -1.72 13.53
CA SER A 176 -0.92 -2.55 12.97
C SER A 176 -1.69 -3.28 14.08
N VAL A 177 -2.88 -3.77 13.79
CA VAL A 177 -3.69 -4.60 14.71
C VAL A 177 -2.97 -5.85 15.22
N PHE A 178 -1.91 -6.31 14.54
CA PHE A 178 -1.09 -7.45 14.97
C PHE A 178 0.10 -7.05 15.83
N GLY A 179 0.35 -5.75 16.04
CA GLY A 179 1.45 -5.24 16.84
C GLY A 179 2.73 -4.96 16.06
N GLY A 180 2.79 -5.25 14.77
CA GLY A 180 3.86 -4.79 13.88
C GLY A 180 3.75 -3.28 13.61
N ASP A 181 4.86 -2.63 13.27
CA ASP A 181 4.82 -1.24 12.83
C ASP A 181 4.30 -1.14 11.39
N ILE A 182 3.60 -0.07 11.08
CA ILE A 182 3.30 0.34 9.71
C ILE A 182 4.33 1.39 9.33
N LEU A 183 5.22 1.05 8.40
CA LEU A 183 6.35 1.89 8.03
C LEU A 183 6.17 2.44 6.62
N ARG A 184 6.39 3.73 6.45
CA ARG A 184 6.70 4.29 5.14
C ARG A 184 8.19 4.21 4.94
N ALA A 185 8.61 3.71 3.78
CA ALA A 185 10.03 3.54 3.49
C ALA A 185 10.32 3.74 2.00
N THR A 186 11.58 4.07 1.73
CA THR A 186 12.16 4.03 0.39
C THR A 186 13.03 2.79 0.23
N PHE A 187 13.19 2.34 -1.00
CA PHE A 187 14.00 1.18 -1.34
C PHE A 187 14.57 1.31 -2.75
N LYS A 188 15.40 0.36 -3.15
CA LYS A 188 15.82 0.19 -4.55
C LYS A 188 15.39 -1.18 -5.05
N ASP A 189 14.98 -1.24 -6.33
CA ASP A 189 14.77 -2.50 -7.03
C ASP A 189 16.11 -3.18 -7.39
N VAL A 190 16.05 -4.32 -8.05
CA VAL A 190 17.25 -5.06 -8.50
C VAL A 190 18.11 -4.28 -9.49
N ASN A 191 17.51 -3.34 -10.21
CA ASN A 191 18.18 -2.49 -11.21
C ASN A 191 18.69 -1.18 -10.60
N GLY A 192 18.54 -0.98 -9.28
CA GLY A 192 18.95 0.22 -8.59
C GLY A 192 17.99 1.40 -8.72
N LYS A 193 16.80 1.20 -9.33
CA LYS A 193 15.77 2.25 -9.40
C LYS A 193 15.14 2.47 -8.03
N GLU A 194 14.91 3.72 -7.70
CA GLU A 194 14.31 4.11 -6.43
C GLU A 194 12.80 3.86 -6.43
N GLY A 195 12.32 3.27 -5.33
CA GLY A 195 10.92 3.05 -5.03
C GLY A 195 10.57 3.55 -3.63
N GLU A 196 9.29 3.66 -3.37
CA GLU A 196 8.72 3.99 -2.07
C GLU A 196 7.46 3.17 -1.81
N GLY A 197 7.05 3.08 -0.55
CA GLY A 197 5.83 2.35 -0.23
C GLY A 197 5.56 2.26 1.26
N ILE A 198 4.53 1.46 1.56
CA ILE A 198 4.09 1.09 2.90
C ILE A 198 4.46 -0.35 3.16
N PHE A 199 5.00 -0.60 4.34
CA PHE A 199 5.54 -1.88 4.75
C PHE A 199 5.06 -2.22 6.17
N THR A 200 4.58 -3.43 6.37
CA THR A 200 4.30 -3.96 7.72
C THR A 200 4.60 -5.46 7.78
N ALA A 201 5.00 -5.93 8.95
CA ALA A 201 5.18 -7.33 9.26
C ALA A 201 5.15 -7.50 10.79
N TYR A 202 4.64 -8.62 11.26
CA TYR A 202 4.66 -8.94 12.69
C TYR A 202 5.67 -10.04 12.97
N VAL A 203 6.75 -9.69 13.65
CA VAL A 203 7.79 -10.63 14.09
C VAL A 203 7.38 -11.23 15.43
N PHE A 204 7.01 -12.49 15.41
CA PHE A 204 6.58 -13.24 16.60
C PHE A 204 7.71 -14.11 17.15
N ASP A 205 8.05 -13.90 18.41
CA ASP A 205 8.99 -14.73 19.17
C ASP A 205 8.20 -15.67 20.10
N PRO A 206 8.18 -16.98 19.86
CA PRO A 206 7.49 -17.93 20.72
C PRO A 206 8.18 -18.19 22.07
N GLY A 207 9.27 -17.50 22.34
CA GLY A 207 10.07 -17.67 23.54
C GLY A 207 11.36 -18.49 23.28
N PRO A 208 12.21 -18.62 24.30
CA PRO A 208 13.50 -19.29 24.13
C PRO A 208 13.39 -20.82 24.22
N TYR A 209 14.24 -21.48 23.46
CA TYR A 209 14.56 -22.89 23.64
C TYR A 209 16.09 -23.03 23.59
N TYR A 210 16.69 -23.28 24.73
CA TYR A 210 18.15 -23.29 24.89
C TYR A 210 18.72 -24.70 24.84
N ILE A 211 19.80 -24.83 24.08
CA ILE A 211 20.74 -25.94 24.22
C ILE A 211 22.11 -25.40 24.65
N TYR A 212 22.89 -26.22 25.28
CA TYR A 212 24.29 -25.91 25.57
C TYR A 212 25.19 -26.72 24.64
N GLU A 213 25.75 -26.03 23.65
CA GLU A 213 26.64 -26.64 22.68
C GLU A 213 28.10 -26.41 23.09
N HIS A 214 28.60 -27.29 23.92
CA HIS A 214 29.92 -27.18 24.53
C HIS A 214 31.04 -27.44 23.52
N VAL A 215 30.80 -28.34 22.57
CA VAL A 215 31.82 -28.76 21.60
C VAL A 215 32.14 -27.70 20.60
N TYR A 216 31.13 -26.99 20.11
CA TYR A 216 31.31 -26.03 19.02
C TYR A 216 31.50 -24.60 19.51
N TYR A 217 30.79 -24.18 20.55
CA TYR A 217 30.72 -22.76 20.93
C TYR A 217 31.02 -22.50 22.40
N GLY A 218 30.99 -23.52 23.25
CA GLY A 218 31.21 -23.35 24.69
C GLY A 218 30.20 -22.45 25.40
N LYS A 219 29.02 -22.22 24.78
CA LYS A 219 27.99 -21.33 25.31
C LYS A 219 26.58 -21.89 25.07
N GLN A 220 25.63 -21.31 25.77
CA GLN A 220 24.21 -21.61 25.59
C GLN A 220 23.70 -20.90 24.35
N ILE A 221 23.00 -21.65 23.48
CA ILE A 221 22.44 -21.14 22.21
C ILE A 221 20.93 -21.29 22.24
N ASP A 222 20.22 -20.21 21.90
CA ASP A 222 18.77 -20.26 21.66
C ASP A 222 18.50 -20.83 20.26
N MET A 223 18.01 -22.07 20.26
CA MET A 223 17.74 -22.83 19.04
C MET A 223 16.34 -22.62 18.48
N TYR A 224 15.51 -21.85 19.16
CA TYR A 224 14.18 -21.58 18.66
C TYR A 224 14.23 -20.58 17.49
N TYR A 225 13.17 -20.56 16.70
CA TYR A 225 13.04 -19.71 15.54
C TYR A 225 11.92 -18.68 15.71
N LEU A 226 11.99 -17.63 14.92
CA LEU A 226 10.96 -16.61 14.79
C LEU A 226 10.01 -16.96 13.67
N ASN A 227 8.76 -16.54 13.84
CA ASN A 227 7.77 -16.51 12.77
C ASN A 227 7.52 -15.05 12.40
N VAL A 228 7.35 -14.80 11.12
CA VAL A 228 6.92 -13.49 10.62
C VAL A 228 5.55 -13.67 9.98
N TYR A 229 4.58 -12.93 10.50
CA TYR A 229 3.20 -12.95 10.04
C TYR A 229 2.87 -11.67 9.28
N ASP A 230 1.92 -11.78 8.36
CA ASP A 230 1.26 -10.68 7.70
C ASP A 230 2.24 -9.65 7.12
N THR A 231 3.23 -10.19 6.37
CA THR A 231 4.14 -9.32 5.63
C THR A 231 3.39 -8.68 4.47
N ILE A 232 3.23 -7.36 4.53
CA ILE A 232 2.54 -6.56 3.52
C ILE A 232 3.50 -5.52 2.96
N MET A 233 3.50 -5.40 1.64
CA MET A 233 4.22 -4.36 0.91
C MET A 233 3.28 -3.75 -0.13
N ILE A 234 3.09 -2.44 -0.09
CA ILE A 234 2.34 -1.68 -1.08
C ILE A 234 3.31 -0.65 -1.64
N THR A 235 3.76 -0.81 -2.88
CA THR A 235 4.89 -0.03 -3.40
C THR A 235 4.63 0.59 -4.76
N THR A 236 5.42 1.64 -5.07
CA THR A 236 5.50 2.33 -6.35
C THR A 236 6.94 2.72 -6.65
N PRO A 237 7.27 3.18 -7.87
CA PRO A 237 8.43 4.03 -8.09
C PRO A 237 8.37 5.25 -7.16
N LYS A 238 9.53 5.78 -6.79
CA LYS A 238 9.64 6.98 -5.95
C LYS A 238 8.84 8.15 -6.55
N ASP A 239 8.24 8.95 -5.68
CA ASP A 239 7.41 10.13 -5.99
C ASP A 239 6.11 9.81 -6.77
N LYS A 240 5.72 8.52 -6.83
CA LYS A 240 4.50 8.06 -7.48
C LYS A 240 3.42 7.55 -6.52
N PHE A 241 3.76 7.33 -5.25
CA PHE A 241 2.85 6.73 -4.29
C PHE A 241 1.56 7.55 -4.16
N ILE A 242 1.67 8.87 -4.12
CA ILE A 242 0.52 9.78 -4.04
C ILE A 242 -0.47 9.62 -5.21
N ASP A 243 0.02 9.35 -6.42
CA ASP A 243 -0.84 9.18 -7.59
C ASP A 243 -1.51 7.80 -7.63
N TRP A 244 -0.89 6.79 -7.01
CA TRP A 244 -1.28 5.39 -7.13
C TRP A 244 -1.89 4.79 -5.85
N GLU A 245 -1.88 5.52 -4.75
CA GLU A 245 -2.36 5.08 -3.44
C GLU A 245 -3.77 4.50 -3.52
N GLU A 246 -4.72 5.23 -4.11
CA GLU A 246 -6.11 4.78 -4.23
C GLU A 246 -6.24 3.47 -5.03
N THR A 247 -5.46 3.34 -6.10
CA THR A 247 -5.42 2.11 -6.91
C THR A 247 -4.88 0.94 -6.11
N LEU A 248 -3.76 1.12 -5.42
CA LEU A 248 -3.10 0.07 -4.66
C LEU A 248 -3.92 -0.33 -3.41
N THR A 249 -4.50 0.63 -2.72
CA THR A 249 -5.38 0.36 -1.59
C THR A 249 -6.68 -0.32 -2.02
N THR A 250 -7.21 -0.01 -3.20
CA THR A 250 -8.37 -0.72 -3.78
C THR A 250 -8.05 -2.19 -4.02
N ILE A 251 -6.86 -2.51 -4.57
CA ILE A 251 -6.42 -3.90 -4.74
C ILE A 251 -6.41 -4.61 -3.38
N PHE A 252 -5.75 -4.02 -2.39
CA PHE A 252 -5.57 -4.64 -1.08
C PHE A 252 -6.89 -4.78 -0.32
N SER A 253 -7.73 -3.75 -0.27
CA SER A 253 -9.01 -3.76 0.45
C SER A 253 -10.06 -4.68 -0.19
N SER A 254 -9.95 -4.95 -1.49
CA SER A 254 -10.85 -5.88 -2.20
C SER A 254 -10.42 -7.34 -2.08
N LEU A 255 -9.22 -7.63 -1.56
CA LEU A 255 -8.72 -8.98 -1.38
C LEU A 255 -9.60 -9.75 -0.37
N THR A 256 -10.10 -10.88 -0.77
CA THR A 256 -10.91 -11.77 0.05
C THR A 256 -10.50 -13.21 -0.18
N PHE A 257 -10.34 -13.98 0.89
CA PHE A 257 -10.11 -15.42 0.82
C PHE A 257 -11.43 -16.15 0.66
N THR A 258 -11.45 -17.19 -0.16
CA THR A 258 -12.65 -18.00 -0.37
C THR A 258 -12.95 -18.89 0.84
N ASP A 259 -14.22 -19.29 0.99
CA ASP A 259 -14.63 -20.22 2.05
C ASP A 259 -13.85 -21.55 1.96
N SER A 260 -13.54 -22.01 0.74
CA SER A 260 -12.75 -23.22 0.53
C SER A 260 -11.34 -23.08 1.14
N PHE A 261 -10.66 -21.98 0.84
CA PHE A 261 -9.35 -21.69 1.41
C PHE A 261 -9.39 -21.57 2.92
N ILE A 262 -10.37 -20.82 3.46
CA ILE A 262 -10.57 -20.65 4.91
C ILE A 262 -10.81 -21.99 5.59
N ASN A 263 -11.61 -22.87 5.03
CA ASN A 263 -11.89 -24.18 5.58
C ASN A 263 -10.66 -25.11 5.58
N GLU A 264 -9.84 -25.05 4.54
CA GLU A 264 -8.58 -25.80 4.50
C GLU A 264 -7.55 -25.26 5.49
N PHE A 265 -7.43 -23.94 5.58
CA PHE A 265 -6.58 -23.27 6.56
C PHE A 265 -6.97 -23.67 7.98
N ASN A 266 -8.27 -23.71 8.29
CA ASN A 266 -8.82 -24.05 9.59
C ASN A 266 -8.52 -25.49 10.03
N LYS A 267 -8.41 -26.41 9.06
CA LYS A 267 -8.02 -27.81 9.37
C LYS A 267 -6.58 -27.92 9.83
N VAL A 268 -5.75 -26.94 9.51
CA VAL A 268 -4.31 -26.94 9.83
C VAL A 268 -3.99 -26.16 11.08
N GLN A 269 -4.80 -25.16 11.45
CA GLN A 269 -4.51 -24.29 12.60
C GLN A 269 -5.77 -23.92 13.39
N THR A 270 -5.80 -24.28 14.65
CA THR A 270 -6.83 -23.85 15.61
C THR A 270 -6.66 -22.40 16.10
N GLU A 271 -5.47 -21.81 15.99
CA GLU A 271 -5.18 -20.46 16.48
C GLU A 271 -5.02 -19.37 15.38
N GLY A 272 -4.64 -19.75 14.16
CA GLY A 272 -4.44 -18.83 13.04
C GLY A 272 -5.70 -18.13 12.54
N MET A 273 -6.88 -18.63 12.90
CA MET A 273 -8.18 -18.10 12.45
C MET A 273 -8.51 -16.67 12.87
N LYS A 274 -7.95 -16.23 13.98
CA LYS A 274 -8.15 -14.85 14.42
C LYS A 274 -7.59 -13.83 13.42
N ASN A 275 -6.75 -14.28 12.52
CA ASN A 275 -5.96 -13.44 11.63
C ASN A 275 -6.69 -13.08 10.32
N PHE A 276 -7.53 -13.95 9.74
CA PHE A 276 -8.20 -13.63 8.46
C PHE A 276 -9.16 -12.44 8.52
N ASN A 277 -9.96 -12.36 9.57
CA ASN A 277 -10.83 -11.20 9.77
C ASN A 277 -10.02 -9.91 10.01
N LYS A 278 -8.81 -10.05 10.52
CA LYS A 278 -7.90 -8.96 10.83
C LYS A 278 -7.11 -8.47 9.61
N ILE A 279 -6.87 -9.30 8.59
CA ILE A 279 -6.21 -8.83 7.34
C ILE A 279 -7.05 -7.72 6.71
N ARG A 280 -8.37 -7.82 6.76
CA ARG A 280 -9.30 -6.78 6.31
C ARG A 280 -9.22 -5.51 7.20
N GLU A 281 -9.05 -5.70 8.50
CA GLU A 281 -8.84 -4.59 9.43
C GLU A 281 -7.50 -3.89 9.19
N ILE A 282 -6.42 -4.64 8.88
CA ILE A 282 -5.11 -4.06 8.47
C ILE A 282 -5.25 -3.21 7.21
N GLY A 283 -6.01 -3.65 6.22
CA GLY A 283 -6.24 -2.86 5.01
C GLY A 283 -6.86 -1.51 5.33
N ASN A 284 -7.84 -1.50 6.23
CA ASN A 284 -8.45 -0.27 6.70
C ASN A 284 -7.47 0.56 7.54
N GLU A 285 -6.68 -0.04 8.43
CA GLU A 285 -5.69 0.67 9.22
C GLU A 285 -4.55 1.26 8.38
N ILE A 286 -4.10 0.53 7.36
CA ILE A 286 -3.12 1.06 6.40
C ILE A 286 -3.71 2.27 5.69
N SER A 287 -4.95 2.18 5.20
CA SER A 287 -5.64 3.29 4.56
C SER A 287 -5.83 4.46 5.52
N ASP A 288 -6.30 4.20 6.74
CA ASP A 288 -6.48 5.23 7.76
C ASP A 288 -5.13 5.83 8.20
N GLY A 289 -4.09 5.01 8.36
CA GLY A 289 -2.73 5.45 8.68
C GLY A 289 -2.12 6.32 7.58
N ILE A 290 -2.36 5.97 6.32
CA ILE A 290 -1.98 6.79 5.17
C ILE A 290 -2.75 8.12 5.21
N MET A 291 -4.06 8.08 5.38
CA MET A 291 -4.90 9.28 5.45
C MET A 291 -4.54 10.16 6.65
N ASP A 292 -4.30 9.57 7.82
CA ASP A 292 -3.84 10.31 9.01
C ASP A 292 -2.45 10.92 8.81
N SER A 293 -1.54 10.20 8.16
CA SER A 293 -0.22 10.72 7.79
C SER A 293 -0.35 11.88 6.80
N TRP A 294 -1.23 11.77 5.81
CA TRP A 294 -1.57 12.85 4.90
C TRP A 294 -2.16 14.05 5.65
N ASN A 295 -3.14 13.82 6.54
CA ASN A 295 -3.77 14.85 7.32
C ASN A 295 -2.79 15.54 8.28
N LYS A 296 -1.87 14.79 8.91
CA LYS A 296 -0.84 15.36 9.81
C LYS A 296 0.22 16.14 9.05
N ARG A 297 0.63 15.69 7.85
CA ARG A 297 1.53 16.45 6.99
C ARG A 297 0.91 17.75 6.53
N ASN A 298 -0.40 17.75 6.30
CA ASN A 298 -1.15 18.94 5.92
C ASN A 298 -1.27 19.96 7.04
N ALA A 299 -1.02 19.57 8.29
CA ALA A 299 -1.27 20.47 9.42
C ALA A 299 -0.29 21.63 9.56
N SER A 300 0.92 21.64 8.98
CA SER A 300 1.74 22.87 8.91
C SER A 300 3.05 22.82 8.11
N PHE A 301 3.72 21.68 7.99
CA PHE A 301 5.07 21.64 7.40
C PHE A 301 5.09 21.16 5.93
N ASP A 302 4.18 20.29 5.58
CA ASP A 302 4.20 19.61 4.28
C ASP A 302 3.52 20.44 3.18
N ILE A 303 2.50 21.22 3.54
CA ILE A 303 1.86 22.17 2.61
C ILE A 303 2.87 23.20 2.11
N MET A 304 3.70 23.73 3.01
CA MET A 304 4.77 24.65 2.64
C MET A 304 5.81 23.98 1.75
N SER A 305 6.18 22.74 2.06
CA SER A 305 7.12 21.96 1.25
C SER A 305 6.55 21.63 -0.13
N GLN A 306 5.28 21.24 -0.21
CA GLN A 306 4.61 20.98 -1.50
C GLN A 306 4.46 22.25 -2.33
N LYS A 307 4.02 23.35 -1.72
CA LYS A 307 3.95 24.67 -2.39
C LYS A 307 5.31 25.10 -2.90
N GLN A 308 6.36 24.93 -2.10
CA GLN A 308 7.72 25.27 -2.50
C GLN A 308 8.21 24.35 -3.63
N SER A 309 7.92 23.06 -3.57
CA SER A 309 8.26 22.10 -4.63
C SER A 309 7.51 22.40 -5.91
N ASP A 310 6.20 22.65 -5.85
CA ASP A 310 5.40 23.01 -7.01
C ASP A 310 5.91 24.33 -7.63
N ALA A 311 6.23 25.34 -6.81
CA ALA A 311 6.77 26.61 -7.27
C ALA A 311 8.16 26.47 -7.93
N ILE A 312 9.06 25.66 -7.36
CA ILE A 312 10.38 25.36 -7.94
C ILE A 312 10.25 24.66 -9.28
N LEU A 313 9.26 23.76 -9.40
CA LEU A 313 8.97 23.04 -10.64
C LEU A 313 8.16 23.87 -11.65
N GLY A 314 7.78 25.09 -11.28
CA GLY A 314 7.02 26.00 -12.16
C GLY A 314 5.53 25.66 -12.26
N TYR A 315 4.96 25.02 -11.23
CA TYR A 315 3.56 24.65 -11.19
C TYR A 315 2.80 25.36 -10.07
N GLU A 316 1.51 25.52 -10.27
CA GLU A 316 0.51 25.74 -9.24
C GLU A 316 -0.58 24.69 -9.33
N ARG A 317 -1.33 24.47 -8.23
CA ARG A 317 -2.47 23.55 -8.23
C ARG A 317 -3.76 24.34 -8.36
N VAL A 318 -4.62 23.84 -9.23
CA VAL A 318 -5.92 24.46 -9.51
C VAL A 318 -7.04 23.46 -9.28
N TYR A 319 -8.15 23.95 -8.79
CA TYR A 319 -9.36 23.20 -8.53
C TYR A 319 -10.37 23.45 -9.64
N ASP A 320 -10.83 22.37 -10.28
CA ASP A 320 -11.91 22.41 -11.26
C ASP A 320 -13.25 22.33 -10.53
N THR A 321 -14.02 23.41 -10.53
CA THR A 321 -15.30 23.54 -9.84
C THR A 321 -16.40 22.68 -10.45
N GLU A 322 -16.27 22.22 -11.71
CA GLU A 322 -17.26 21.37 -12.38
C GLU A 322 -17.03 19.88 -12.05
N THR A 323 -15.77 19.44 -12.02
CA THR A 323 -15.43 18.03 -11.81
C THR A 323 -15.02 17.71 -10.38
N ASN A 324 -14.78 18.73 -9.54
CA ASN A 324 -14.22 18.61 -8.20
C ASN A 324 -12.81 17.98 -8.16
N GLU A 325 -12.07 18.08 -9.26
CA GLU A 325 -10.73 17.53 -9.40
C GLU A 325 -9.66 18.62 -9.25
N ILE A 326 -8.45 18.21 -8.88
CA ILE A 326 -7.29 19.10 -8.77
C ILE A 326 -6.30 18.75 -9.87
N TYR A 327 -5.81 19.79 -10.54
CA TYR A 327 -4.81 19.69 -11.60
C TYR A 327 -3.58 20.52 -11.29
N LYS A 328 -2.41 20.11 -11.80
CA LYS A 328 -1.24 20.97 -11.86
C LYS A 328 -1.36 21.87 -13.10
N ALA A 329 -1.15 23.14 -12.94
CA ALA A 329 -1.08 24.12 -14.02
C ALA A 329 0.27 24.83 -13.99
N TYR A 330 0.64 25.56 -15.03
CA TYR A 330 1.83 26.40 -15.01
C TYR A 330 1.66 27.51 -13.96
N ASN A 331 2.75 27.94 -13.37
CA ASN A 331 2.73 28.99 -12.35
C ASN A 331 2.21 30.32 -12.96
N GLY A 332 1.22 30.93 -12.31
CA GLY A 332 0.50 32.10 -12.80
C GLY A 332 -0.70 31.78 -13.70
N PHE A 333 -1.08 30.50 -13.82
CA PHE A 333 -2.28 30.13 -14.58
C PHE A 333 -3.54 30.81 -14.06
N THR A 334 -3.73 30.82 -12.73
CA THR A 334 -4.92 31.46 -12.14
C THR A 334 -4.94 32.97 -12.25
N ASP A 335 -3.79 33.61 -12.46
CA ASP A 335 -3.69 35.03 -12.74
C ASP A 335 -4.04 35.34 -14.22
N ASP A 336 -3.70 34.44 -15.13
CA ASP A 336 -3.95 34.55 -16.57
C ASP A 336 -5.36 34.06 -16.97
N TYR A 337 -5.99 33.25 -16.15
CA TYR A 337 -7.28 32.64 -16.42
C TYR A 337 -8.43 33.55 -15.98
N ASP A 338 -9.23 34.00 -16.90
CA ASP A 338 -10.35 34.91 -16.69
C ASP A 338 -11.73 34.19 -16.60
N GLY A 339 -11.74 32.85 -16.53
CA GLY A 339 -12.94 32.04 -16.33
C GLY A 339 -13.30 31.79 -14.87
N GLU A 340 -14.42 31.11 -14.65
CA GLU A 340 -14.94 30.79 -13.30
C GLU A 340 -14.72 29.33 -12.89
N ARG A 341 -14.26 28.49 -13.83
CA ARG A 341 -14.18 27.04 -13.63
C ARG A 341 -12.95 26.65 -12.81
N TYR A 342 -11.78 27.18 -13.11
CA TYR A 342 -10.54 26.82 -12.43
C TYR A 342 -10.17 27.88 -11.40
N LYS A 343 -9.94 27.45 -10.15
CA LYS A 343 -9.60 28.32 -9.03
C LYS A 343 -8.35 27.81 -8.31
N SER A 344 -7.59 28.74 -7.74
CA SER A 344 -6.50 28.35 -6.83
C SER A 344 -7.01 27.49 -5.70
N ILE A 345 -6.25 26.45 -5.31
CA ILE A 345 -6.61 25.59 -4.19
C ILE A 345 -6.31 26.25 -2.86
N THR A 346 -7.07 25.86 -1.84
CA THR A 346 -6.82 26.21 -0.44
C THR A 346 -5.89 25.20 0.23
N ASP A 347 -5.34 25.54 1.38
CA ASP A 347 -4.35 24.70 2.07
C ASP A 347 -4.87 23.29 2.40
N ASP A 348 -6.14 23.17 2.77
CA ASP A 348 -6.81 21.90 3.04
C ASP A 348 -6.96 21.02 1.79
N MET A 349 -6.92 21.60 0.61
CA MET A 349 -7.00 20.87 -0.66
C MET A 349 -5.66 20.29 -1.11
N TYR A 350 -4.53 20.70 -0.53
CA TYR A 350 -3.23 20.07 -0.83
C TYR A 350 -3.16 18.60 -0.43
N SER A 351 -4.06 18.15 0.46
CA SER A 351 -4.23 16.74 0.82
C SER A 351 -4.85 15.89 -0.29
N LYS A 352 -5.54 16.51 -1.23
CA LYS A 352 -6.22 15.81 -2.30
C LYS A 352 -5.25 15.46 -3.42
N LYS A 353 -5.47 14.30 -4.01
CA LYS A 353 -4.71 13.82 -5.18
C LYS A 353 -4.90 14.75 -6.38
N THR A 354 -3.83 14.94 -7.14
CA THR A 354 -3.92 15.62 -8.44
C THR A 354 -4.37 14.63 -9.52
N SER A 355 -5.38 15.00 -10.29
CA SER A 355 -5.96 14.15 -11.35
C SER A 355 -5.19 14.24 -12.68
N GLY A 356 -4.21 15.12 -12.78
CA GLY A 356 -3.44 15.35 -13.97
C GLY A 356 -2.88 16.77 -14.03
N TYR A 357 -2.67 17.28 -15.23
CA TYR A 357 -2.18 18.63 -15.42
C TYR A 357 -2.85 19.35 -16.60
N ILE A 358 -2.77 20.67 -16.59
CA ILE A 358 -3.21 21.54 -17.67
C ILE A 358 -2.00 21.86 -18.53
N GLU A 359 -2.09 21.55 -19.83
CA GLU A 359 -1.07 21.95 -20.80
C GLU A 359 -1.09 23.48 -20.99
N LYS A 360 0.11 24.06 -21.21
CA LYS A 360 0.29 25.48 -21.50
C LYS A 360 -0.05 25.79 -22.95
#